data_3e4d2542b2804f75fd9fb162e1b90b92
#
_entry.id   3e4d2542b2804f75fd9fb162e1b90b92
#
_cell.length_a   1.000
_cell.length_b   1.000
_cell.length_c   1.000
_cell.angle_alpha   90.00
_cell.angle_beta   90.00
_cell.angle_gamma   90.00
#
_symmetry.space_group_name_H-M   'P 1'
#
loop_
_entity.id
_entity.type
_entity.pdbx_description
1 polymer ?
#
loop_
_entity_poly.entity_id
_entity_poly.type
_entity_poly.pdbx_seq_one_letter_code
_entity_poly.pdbx_strand_id
1 'polypeptide(L)'
;MSQGKIVQIIGPVVDVEFPRDSLPKVYDALKLADQELTLEVQQQLGDGVVRAIAMGSTDGLKRGLAVGNTGNPISVPVGPKTLGRIMDVLGNPVDEAGPIGAEGTRAIHQAAPKFDELNQTVDLLETGIKVIDLVCPFAKGGKVGLFGGAGVGKTVNMMELINNIAKAHSGLSVFAGVGERTREGNDFYHEMKDSNVLDKVAMVYGQMNEPPGNRLRVALTGLTMAESFRDEGRDVLFFVDNIYRYTLAGTEVSALLGRMPSAVGYQPTLAEEMGVLQERITSTKTGSITSIQAVYVPADDLTDPSPATTFAHLDATVVLSRDIAALGIYPAVDPLSSTSRQLDPQVVGDEHYYVARGVQQTLQKYKELQDIIAILGMDELSPEDKLTVSRARKIQRFLSQPFHVAEVFTGSPGKYVPLKETLKGFKGILNGDYDHLPEQAFYMVGGIEEALEKAKTLQ
;
A
#
# COMPACT_ATOMS: atom_id res chain seq x y z
N MET A 1 -16.14 33.55 11.49
CA MET A 1 -16.36 32.13 11.84
C MET A 1 -17.74 32.04 12.52
N SER A 2 -18.70 31.27 11.93
CA SER A 2 -20.00 31.10 12.55
C SER A 2 -19.89 30.22 13.79
N GLN A 3 -20.69 30.52 14.81
CA GLN A 3 -20.63 29.87 16.11
C GLN A 3 -21.88 29.02 16.34
N GLY A 4 -21.68 27.81 16.86
CA GLY A 4 -22.73 26.89 17.26
C GLY A 4 -22.53 26.41 18.68
N LYS A 5 -23.42 25.57 19.14
CA LYS A 5 -23.41 24.97 20.48
C LYS A 5 -23.58 23.45 20.37
N ILE A 6 -22.87 22.71 21.19
CA ILE A 6 -23.09 21.27 21.33
C ILE A 6 -24.45 21.03 21.98
N VAL A 7 -25.27 20.20 21.32
CA VAL A 7 -26.61 19.83 21.86
C VAL A 7 -26.71 18.37 22.26
N GLN A 8 -25.86 17.50 21.71
CA GLN A 8 -25.83 16.07 22.05
C GLN A 8 -24.46 15.47 21.84
N ILE A 9 -24.07 14.53 22.69
CA ILE A 9 -22.81 13.78 22.56
C ILE A 9 -23.14 12.31 22.73
N ILE A 10 -22.81 11.50 21.70
CA ILE A 10 -23.00 10.05 21.73
C ILE A 10 -21.66 9.43 21.33
N GLY A 11 -20.78 9.13 22.32
CA GLY A 11 -19.43 8.64 22.04
C GLY A 11 -18.68 9.60 21.13
N PRO A 12 -18.13 9.15 20.00
CA PRO A 12 -17.41 10.02 19.07
C PRO A 12 -18.30 10.87 18.17
N VAL A 13 -19.62 10.76 18.27
CA VAL A 13 -20.59 11.56 17.51
C VAL A 13 -21.06 12.74 18.33
N VAL A 14 -20.98 13.93 17.74
CA VAL A 14 -21.37 15.19 18.39
C VAL A 14 -22.36 15.92 17.51
N ASP A 15 -23.53 16.28 18.08
CA ASP A 15 -24.53 17.08 17.40
C ASP A 15 -24.34 18.54 17.83
N VAL A 16 -24.31 19.43 16.85
CA VAL A 16 -24.09 20.88 17.06
C VAL A 16 -25.19 21.67 16.40
N GLU A 17 -25.76 22.62 17.16
CA GLU A 17 -26.78 23.52 16.65
C GLU A 17 -26.15 24.84 16.20
N PHE A 18 -26.46 25.24 14.97
CA PHE A 18 -26.03 26.51 14.37
C PHE A 18 -27.25 27.35 13.99
N PRO A 19 -27.10 28.66 13.84
CA PRO A 19 -28.15 29.48 13.23
C PRO A 19 -28.49 28.94 11.83
N ARG A 20 -29.78 28.95 11.48
CA ARG A 20 -30.28 28.37 10.22
C ARG A 20 -29.67 28.99 8.95
N ASP A 21 -29.27 30.25 9.03
CA ASP A 21 -28.67 31.01 7.93
C ASP A 21 -27.16 30.78 7.79
N SER A 22 -26.55 30.08 8.75
CA SER A 22 -25.11 29.77 8.76
C SER A 22 -24.80 28.29 9.03
N LEU A 23 -25.64 27.41 8.50
CA LEU A 23 -25.53 25.98 8.68
C LEU A 23 -24.25 25.43 7.99
N PRO A 24 -23.41 24.67 8.71
CA PRO A 24 -22.21 24.04 8.10
C PRO A 24 -22.59 23.06 6.99
N LYS A 25 -21.72 22.97 6.01
CA LYS A 25 -21.83 21.99 4.94
C LYS A 25 -21.26 20.65 5.38
N VAL A 26 -21.69 19.58 4.72
CA VAL A 26 -21.11 18.25 4.92
C VAL A 26 -19.61 18.33 4.62
N TYR A 27 -18.81 17.72 5.49
CA TYR A 27 -17.35 17.70 5.54
C TYR A 27 -16.69 18.98 6.06
N ASP A 28 -17.43 20.03 6.39
CA ASP A 28 -16.82 21.17 7.07
C ASP A 28 -16.16 20.75 8.38
N ALA A 29 -14.98 21.29 8.65
CA ALA A 29 -14.29 21.10 9.91
C ALA A 29 -14.80 22.12 10.93
N LEU A 30 -15.20 21.62 12.10
CA LEU A 30 -15.63 22.42 13.24
C LEU A 30 -14.58 22.36 14.33
N LYS A 31 -14.34 23.48 15.00
CA LYS A 31 -13.37 23.55 16.10
C LYS A 31 -14.03 24.03 17.38
N LEU A 32 -13.71 23.34 18.49
CA LEU A 32 -14.12 23.79 19.81
C LEU A 32 -13.31 25.02 20.23
N ALA A 33 -13.97 25.96 20.93
CA ALA A 33 -13.32 27.19 21.38
C ALA A 33 -12.28 26.96 22.49
N ASP A 34 -12.55 26.02 23.40
CA ASP A 34 -11.79 25.83 24.63
C ASP A 34 -10.95 24.54 24.65
N GLN A 35 -11.00 23.72 23.63
CA GLN A 35 -10.29 22.45 23.55
C GLN A 35 -9.73 22.23 22.14
N GLU A 36 -8.59 21.54 22.06
CA GLU A 36 -8.02 21.14 20.77
C GLU A 36 -8.74 19.90 20.25
N LEU A 37 -9.93 20.09 19.74
CA LEU A 37 -10.71 19.01 19.13
C LEU A 37 -11.33 19.53 17.83
N THR A 38 -11.14 18.76 16.77
CA THR A 38 -11.76 19.02 15.47
C THR A 38 -12.88 18.00 15.24
N LEU A 39 -14.02 18.50 14.74
CA LEU A 39 -15.15 17.68 14.34
C LEU A 39 -15.33 17.79 12.84
N GLU A 40 -15.76 16.72 12.20
CA GLU A 40 -16.11 16.74 10.78
C GLU A 40 -17.63 16.52 10.61
N VAL A 41 -18.30 17.44 9.94
CA VAL A 41 -19.74 17.36 9.68
C VAL A 41 -20.03 16.18 8.75
N GLN A 42 -20.92 15.28 9.18
CA GLN A 42 -21.34 14.12 8.39
C GLN A 42 -22.75 14.25 7.83
N GLN A 43 -23.64 14.88 8.57
CA GLN A 43 -25.06 14.99 8.19
C GLN A 43 -25.64 16.31 8.67
N GLN A 44 -26.61 16.83 7.93
CA GLN A 44 -27.49 17.89 8.36
C GLN A 44 -28.81 17.25 8.82
N LEU A 45 -29.15 17.42 10.10
CA LEU A 45 -30.32 16.76 10.70
C LEU A 45 -31.62 17.55 10.58
N GLY A 46 -31.54 18.80 10.11
CA GLY A 46 -32.67 19.74 10.14
C GLY A 46 -32.68 20.57 11.41
N ASP A 47 -33.49 21.61 11.45
CA ASP A 47 -33.65 22.54 12.57
C ASP A 47 -32.35 23.20 13.04
N GLY A 48 -31.41 23.38 12.12
CA GLY A 48 -30.10 24.00 12.41
C GLY A 48 -29.10 23.08 13.09
N VAL A 49 -29.39 21.79 13.18
CA VAL A 49 -28.50 20.81 13.82
C VAL A 49 -27.71 20.04 12.79
N VAL A 50 -26.39 19.92 13.00
CA VAL A 50 -25.52 19.05 12.21
C VAL A 50 -24.96 17.97 13.09
N ARG A 51 -24.77 16.78 12.51
CA ARG A 51 -24.11 15.65 13.17
C ARG A 51 -22.69 15.51 12.64
N ALA A 52 -21.75 15.48 13.56
CA ALA A 52 -20.33 15.44 13.25
C ALA A 52 -19.64 14.30 13.99
N ILE A 53 -18.52 13.82 13.42
CA ILE A 53 -17.65 12.85 14.09
C ILE A 53 -16.40 13.57 14.59
N ALA A 54 -15.94 13.15 15.77
CA ALA A 54 -14.77 13.73 16.41
C ALA A 54 -13.46 13.11 15.85
N MET A 55 -12.46 13.95 15.64
CA MET A 55 -11.10 13.57 15.28
C MET A 55 -10.19 13.52 16.51
N GLY A 56 -10.73 13.05 17.62
CA GLY A 56 -10.04 12.91 18.89
C GLY A 56 -11.02 12.48 19.97
N SER A 57 -10.55 12.43 21.22
CA SER A 57 -11.38 12.05 22.35
C SER A 57 -12.48 13.09 22.62
N THR A 58 -13.72 12.63 22.85
CA THR A 58 -14.84 13.45 23.27
C THR A 58 -14.99 13.52 24.79
N ASP A 59 -14.07 12.91 25.54
CA ASP A 59 -14.11 12.92 26.99
C ASP A 59 -14.07 14.36 27.53
N GLY A 60 -14.98 14.66 28.46
CA GLY A 60 -15.07 15.98 29.06
C GLY A 60 -15.90 17.00 28.28
N LEU A 61 -16.44 16.64 27.13
CA LEU A 61 -17.35 17.51 26.40
C LEU A 61 -18.69 17.62 27.12
N LYS A 62 -19.29 18.83 27.03
CA LYS A 62 -20.58 19.14 27.66
C LYS A 62 -21.49 19.82 26.66
N ARG A 63 -22.80 19.67 26.86
CA ARG A 63 -23.79 20.46 26.11
C ARG A 63 -23.57 21.95 26.38
N GLY A 64 -23.77 22.74 25.36
CA GLY A 64 -23.64 24.19 25.45
C GLY A 64 -22.25 24.73 25.14
N LEU A 65 -21.24 23.87 24.99
CA LEU A 65 -19.90 24.33 24.58
C LEU A 65 -19.98 24.97 23.20
N ALA A 66 -19.23 26.07 23.03
CA ALA A 66 -19.17 26.79 21.77
C ALA A 66 -18.32 26.05 20.74
N VAL A 67 -18.81 25.97 19.52
CA VAL A 67 -18.14 25.33 18.40
C VAL A 67 -18.13 26.27 17.21
N GLY A 68 -16.95 26.54 16.65
CA GLY A 68 -16.81 27.38 15.47
C GLY A 68 -16.75 26.58 14.18
N ASN A 69 -17.44 27.05 13.15
CA ASN A 69 -17.34 26.47 11.82
C ASN A 69 -16.18 27.15 11.08
N THR A 70 -15.19 26.36 10.65
CA THR A 70 -14.07 26.88 9.87
C THR A 70 -14.47 27.27 8.43
N GLY A 71 -15.62 26.76 7.95
CA GLY A 71 -16.09 27.00 6.60
C GLY A 71 -15.39 26.16 5.52
N ASN A 72 -14.46 25.32 5.92
CA ASN A 72 -13.66 24.49 5.01
C ASN A 72 -13.55 23.06 5.54
N PRO A 73 -13.32 22.05 4.67
CA PRO A 73 -12.98 20.73 5.12
C PRO A 73 -11.65 20.69 5.90
N ILE A 74 -11.38 19.58 6.57
CA ILE A 74 -10.09 19.34 7.22
C ILE A 74 -9.00 19.56 6.18
N SER A 75 -8.03 20.42 6.49
CA SER A 75 -6.89 20.72 5.63
C SER A 75 -5.60 20.32 6.34
N VAL A 76 -4.68 19.72 5.60
CA VAL A 76 -3.46 19.15 6.14
C VAL A 76 -2.23 19.73 5.44
N PRO A 77 -1.08 19.79 6.12
CA PRO A 77 0.15 20.30 5.51
C PRO A 77 0.58 19.40 4.35
N VAL A 78 1.10 20.00 3.29
CA VAL A 78 1.59 19.29 2.11
C VAL A 78 2.96 19.88 1.72
N GLY A 79 3.71 19.13 0.92
CA GLY A 79 4.99 19.58 0.37
C GLY A 79 6.20 18.90 1.01
N PRO A 80 7.42 19.30 0.59
CA PRO A 80 8.66 18.61 0.97
C PRO A 80 8.92 18.53 2.47
N LYS A 81 8.41 19.47 3.26
CA LYS A 81 8.63 19.50 4.72
C LYS A 81 7.89 18.40 5.47
N THR A 82 6.96 17.69 4.82
CA THR A 82 6.29 16.51 5.39
C THR A 82 7.18 15.27 5.34
N LEU A 83 8.20 15.25 4.49
CA LEU A 83 9.09 14.10 4.34
C LEU A 83 9.89 13.85 5.62
N GLY A 84 9.98 12.59 5.99
CA GLY A 84 10.67 12.16 7.21
C GLY A 84 9.87 12.39 8.48
N ARG A 85 8.65 12.88 8.39
CA ARG A 85 7.83 13.26 9.53
C ARG A 85 6.66 12.28 9.71
N ILE A 86 6.25 12.12 10.96
CA ILE A 86 5.03 11.37 11.31
C ILE A 86 3.97 12.37 11.77
N MET A 87 2.80 12.27 11.19
CA MET A 87 1.68 13.17 11.45
C MET A 87 0.42 12.38 11.80
N ASP A 88 -0.51 13.01 12.47
CA ASP A 88 -1.84 12.46 12.73
C ASP A 88 -2.81 12.78 11.57
N VAL A 89 -4.08 12.44 11.75
CA VAL A 89 -5.13 12.67 10.74
C VAL A 89 -5.28 14.14 10.36
N LEU A 90 -4.98 15.05 11.26
CA LEU A 90 -5.06 16.49 11.02
C LEU A 90 -3.76 17.08 10.48
N GLY A 91 -2.73 16.26 10.32
CA GLY A 91 -1.42 16.69 9.88
C GLY A 91 -0.55 17.28 10.98
N ASN A 92 -0.94 17.11 12.26
CA ASN A 92 -0.13 17.55 13.39
C ASN A 92 1.03 16.57 13.63
N PRO A 93 2.24 17.07 13.95
CA PRO A 93 3.36 16.17 14.19
C PRO A 93 3.17 15.34 15.46
N VAL A 94 3.52 14.05 15.40
CA VAL A 94 3.47 13.14 16.54
C VAL A 94 4.83 12.49 16.83
N ASP A 95 5.87 12.93 16.13
CA ASP A 95 7.24 12.40 16.20
C ASP A 95 8.16 13.21 17.14
N GLU A 96 7.63 14.18 17.85
CA GLU A 96 8.37 15.06 18.76
C GLU A 96 9.52 15.83 18.09
N ALA A 97 9.47 15.99 16.77
CA ALA A 97 10.51 16.68 16.00
C ALA A 97 10.18 18.15 15.68
N GLY A 98 9.24 18.73 16.40
CA GLY A 98 8.82 20.13 16.23
C GLY A 98 7.76 20.32 15.15
N PRO A 99 7.35 21.58 14.90
CA PRO A 99 6.34 21.87 13.87
C PRO A 99 6.77 21.40 12.49
N ILE A 100 5.81 21.01 11.64
CA ILE A 100 6.09 20.61 10.26
C ILE A 100 6.67 21.79 9.46
N GLY A 101 6.12 22.99 9.67
CA GLY A 101 6.57 24.18 8.98
C GLY A 101 6.30 24.19 7.48
N ALA A 102 5.30 23.45 7.04
CA ALA A 102 4.92 23.40 5.62
C ALA A 102 4.44 24.75 5.12
N GLU A 103 4.76 25.04 3.87
CA GLU A 103 4.38 26.31 3.24
C GLU A 103 2.94 26.34 2.74
N GLY A 104 2.30 25.18 2.61
CA GLY A 104 0.93 25.09 2.13
C GLY A 104 0.13 24.02 2.81
N THR A 105 -1.19 24.15 2.70
CA THR A 105 -2.14 23.15 3.17
C THR A 105 -3.09 22.79 2.03
N ARG A 106 -3.70 21.60 2.10
CA ARG A 106 -4.68 21.14 1.12
C ARG A 106 -5.78 20.39 1.84
N ALA A 107 -7.04 20.59 1.39
CA ALA A 107 -8.19 19.89 1.95
C ALA A 107 -8.11 18.39 1.63
N ILE A 108 -8.49 17.54 2.59
CA ILE A 108 -8.46 16.08 2.40
C ILE A 108 -9.60 15.57 1.51
N HIS A 109 -10.69 16.30 1.41
CA HIS A 109 -11.80 15.98 0.51
C HIS A 109 -11.58 16.69 -0.83
N GLN A 110 -11.10 15.94 -1.79
CA GLN A 110 -10.79 16.41 -3.15
C GLN A 110 -11.55 15.54 -4.15
N ALA A 111 -11.93 16.14 -5.27
CA ALA A 111 -12.45 15.38 -6.39
C ALA A 111 -11.32 14.57 -7.05
N ALA A 112 -11.68 13.40 -7.61
CA ALA A 112 -10.77 12.66 -8.45
C ALA A 112 -10.38 13.50 -9.68
N PRO A 113 -9.18 13.28 -10.27
CA PRO A 113 -8.80 13.97 -11.51
C PRO A 113 -9.85 13.77 -12.62
N LYS A 114 -10.08 14.81 -13.38
CA LYS A 114 -11.01 14.76 -14.51
C LYS A 114 -10.45 13.89 -15.64
N PHE A 115 -11.32 13.36 -16.48
CA PHE A 115 -10.94 12.48 -17.58
C PHE A 115 -9.86 13.10 -18.48
N ASP A 116 -9.94 14.40 -18.75
CA ASP A 116 -8.96 15.10 -19.57
C ASP A 116 -7.60 15.33 -18.90
N GLU A 117 -7.53 15.20 -17.57
CA GLU A 117 -6.29 15.31 -16.79
C GLU A 117 -5.54 13.99 -16.69
N LEU A 118 -6.20 12.86 -17.02
CA LEU A 118 -5.62 11.54 -16.91
C LEU A 118 -4.58 11.27 -17.99
N ASN A 119 -3.55 10.50 -17.62
CA ASN A 119 -2.62 9.96 -18.60
C ASN A 119 -3.29 8.80 -19.33
N GLN A 120 -3.37 8.90 -20.65
CA GLN A 120 -4.05 7.90 -21.49
C GLN A 120 -3.15 6.72 -21.86
N THR A 121 -1.85 6.81 -21.60
CA THR A 121 -0.90 5.73 -21.87
C THR A 121 -0.66 4.90 -20.63
N VAL A 122 -0.47 3.58 -20.80
CA VAL A 122 -0.10 2.70 -19.71
C VAL A 122 1.42 2.65 -19.63
N ASP A 123 1.98 3.30 -18.61
CA ASP A 123 3.40 3.26 -18.31
C ASP A 123 3.66 2.25 -17.21
N LEU A 124 4.64 1.38 -17.39
CA LEU A 124 5.03 0.44 -16.35
C LEU A 124 5.95 1.10 -15.35
N LEU A 125 5.76 0.75 -14.07
CA LEU A 125 6.64 1.17 -12.99
C LEU A 125 7.63 0.05 -12.70
N GLU A 126 8.87 0.24 -13.12
CA GLU A 126 9.94 -0.72 -12.83
C GLU A 126 10.36 -0.61 -11.37
N THR A 127 10.27 -1.71 -10.62
CA THR A 127 10.57 -1.74 -9.19
C THR A 127 12.02 -2.14 -8.87
N GLY A 128 12.71 -2.76 -9.81
CA GLY A 128 14.04 -3.31 -9.57
C GLY A 128 14.03 -4.63 -8.81
N ILE A 129 12.86 -5.17 -8.51
CA ILE A 129 12.67 -6.46 -7.86
C ILE A 129 12.26 -7.47 -8.92
N LYS A 130 13.12 -8.45 -9.19
CA LYS A 130 12.96 -9.41 -10.29
C LYS A 130 11.58 -10.06 -10.34
N VAL A 131 11.14 -10.63 -9.21
CA VAL A 131 9.90 -11.38 -9.18
C VAL A 131 8.69 -10.50 -9.44
N ILE A 132 8.69 -9.29 -8.91
CA ILE A 132 7.58 -8.34 -9.11
C ILE A 132 7.53 -7.90 -10.58
N ASP A 133 8.64 -7.42 -11.11
CA ASP A 133 8.69 -6.91 -12.48
C ASP A 133 8.40 -7.98 -13.52
N LEU A 134 8.74 -9.25 -13.22
CA LEU A 134 8.50 -10.36 -14.13
C LEU A 134 7.03 -10.82 -14.15
N VAL A 135 6.48 -11.19 -12.99
CA VAL A 135 5.18 -11.89 -12.91
C VAL A 135 4.01 -11.01 -12.52
N CYS A 136 4.26 -9.91 -11.81
CA CYS A 136 3.20 -8.98 -11.41
C CYS A 136 3.62 -7.52 -11.60
N PRO A 137 3.95 -7.12 -12.85
CA PRO A 137 4.42 -5.76 -13.12
C PRO A 137 3.40 -4.71 -12.71
N PHE A 138 3.90 -3.60 -12.16
CA PHE A 138 3.09 -2.47 -11.73
C PHE A 138 2.91 -1.48 -12.88
N ALA A 139 1.73 -0.90 -12.96
CA ALA A 139 1.49 0.26 -13.80
C ALA A 139 1.62 1.53 -12.98
N LYS A 140 2.19 2.60 -13.53
CA LYS A 140 2.14 3.93 -12.92
C LYS A 140 0.68 4.36 -12.82
N GLY A 141 0.28 4.78 -11.64
CA GLY A 141 -1.13 5.09 -11.36
C GLY A 141 -1.99 3.88 -11.05
N GLY A 142 -1.39 2.68 -11.00
CA GLY A 142 -2.08 1.45 -10.70
C GLY A 142 -2.27 1.22 -9.21
N LYS A 143 -3.15 0.29 -8.89
CA LYS A 143 -3.48 -0.09 -7.51
C LYS A 143 -3.05 -1.53 -7.29
N VAL A 144 -2.15 -1.72 -6.32
CA VAL A 144 -1.55 -3.02 -6.02
C VAL A 144 -2.02 -3.49 -4.65
N GLY A 145 -2.55 -4.71 -4.59
CA GLY A 145 -2.85 -5.37 -3.32
C GLY A 145 -1.66 -6.19 -2.85
N LEU A 146 -1.28 -6.02 -1.60
CA LEU A 146 -0.22 -6.78 -0.96
C LEU A 146 -0.82 -7.72 0.08
N PHE A 147 -0.68 -9.02 -0.15
CA PHE A 147 -1.21 -10.06 0.72
C PHE A 147 -0.07 -10.78 1.41
N GLY A 148 -0.22 -11.05 2.68
CA GLY A 148 0.77 -11.83 3.41
C GLY A 148 0.51 -11.81 4.90
N GLY A 149 0.82 -12.92 5.55
CA GLY A 149 0.75 -13.04 7.00
C GLY A 149 1.93 -12.38 7.69
N ALA A 150 2.00 -12.57 9.00
CA ALA A 150 3.12 -12.09 9.80
C ALA A 150 4.42 -12.84 9.44
N GLY A 151 5.54 -12.13 9.43
CA GLY A 151 6.86 -12.73 9.28
C GLY A 151 7.27 -13.09 7.85
N VAL A 152 6.56 -12.60 6.84
CA VAL A 152 6.88 -12.89 5.43
C VAL A 152 7.61 -11.76 4.71
N GLY A 153 8.02 -10.72 5.45
CA GLY A 153 8.81 -9.62 4.89
C GLY A 153 8.00 -8.49 4.25
N LYS A 154 6.75 -8.30 4.66
CA LYS A 154 5.89 -7.22 4.14
C LYS A 154 6.56 -5.84 4.30
N THR A 155 7.03 -5.52 5.50
CA THR A 155 7.67 -4.23 5.80
C THR A 155 8.96 -4.04 5.01
N VAL A 156 9.78 -5.07 4.91
CA VAL A 156 11.04 -5.01 4.17
C VAL A 156 10.80 -4.75 2.68
N ASN A 157 9.78 -5.40 2.11
CA ASN A 157 9.38 -5.15 0.72
C ASN A 157 8.91 -3.71 0.50
N MET A 158 8.13 -3.16 1.43
CA MET A 158 7.69 -1.77 1.34
C MET A 158 8.88 -0.81 1.38
N MET A 159 9.83 -1.03 2.30
CA MET A 159 11.03 -0.19 2.41
C MET A 159 11.91 -0.27 1.17
N GLU A 160 12.05 -1.45 0.57
CA GLU A 160 12.82 -1.60 -0.68
C GLU A 160 12.16 -0.86 -1.83
N LEU A 161 10.84 -0.92 -1.94
CA LEU A 161 10.09 -0.14 -2.94
C LEU A 161 10.30 1.37 -2.74
N ILE A 162 10.24 1.86 -1.51
CA ILE A 162 10.51 3.26 -1.18
C ILE A 162 11.92 3.65 -1.65
N ASN A 163 12.91 2.83 -1.31
CA ASN A 163 14.29 3.06 -1.69
C ASN A 163 14.47 3.08 -3.21
N ASN A 164 13.90 2.11 -3.90
CA ASN A 164 14.08 1.97 -5.34
C ASN A 164 13.36 3.06 -6.13
N ILE A 165 12.15 3.46 -5.72
CA ILE A 165 11.44 4.55 -6.39
C ILE A 165 12.17 5.88 -6.20
N ALA A 166 12.78 6.09 -5.04
CA ALA A 166 13.55 7.30 -4.77
C ALA A 166 14.83 7.36 -5.61
N LYS A 167 15.57 6.28 -5.71
CA LYS A 167 16.86 6.23 -6.41
C LYS A 167 16.73 6.13 -7.92
N ALA A 168 15.84 5.28 -8.42
CA ALA A 168 15.72 5.03 -9.86
C ALA A 168 14.78 6.00 -10.57
N HIS A 169 13.77 6.50 -9.89
CA HIS A 169 12.72 7.33 -10.49
C HIS A 169 12.63 8.73 -9.91
N SER A 170 13.49 9.09 -8.95
CA SER A 170 13.43 10.35 -8.20
C SER A 170 12.06 10.58 -7.57
N GLY A 171 11.37 9.50 -7.25
CA GLY A 171 10.03 9.51 -6.68
C GLY A 171 10.02 9.60 -5.18
N LEU A 172 8.86 9.91 -4.64
CA LEU A 172 8.62 10.04 -3.22
C LEU A 172 7.55 9.06 -2.77
N SER A 173 7.45 8.85 -1.47
CA SER A 173 6.48 7.93 -0.91
C SER A 173 5.68 8.58 0.21
N VAL A 174 4.45 8.11 0.38
CA VAL A 174 3.58 8.48 1.50
C VAL A 174 3.06 7.19 2.11
N PHE A 175 3.15 7.06 3.42
CA PHE A 175 2.66 5.90 4.15
C PHE A 175 1.50 6.30 5.05
N ALA A 176 0.34 5.65 4.87
CA ALA A 176 -0.82 5.82 5.72
C ALA A 176 -1.03 4.56 6.56
N GLY A 177 -0.76 4.66 7.85
CA GLY A 177 -1.03 3.59 8.82
C GLY A 177 -2.45 3.69 9.33
N VAL A 178 -3.31 2.78 8.90
CA VAL A 178 -4.74 2.78 9.22
C VAL A 178 -5.04 1.72 10.27
N GLY A 179 -5.39 2.15 11.48
CA GLY A 179 -5.77 1.26 12.57
C GLY A 179 -4.66 0.35 13.05
N GLU A 180 -3.39 0.71 12.84
CA GLU A 180 -2.25 -0.07 13.31
C GLU A 180 -2.03 0.06 14.81
N ARG A 181 -1.31 -0.90 15.37
CA ARG A 181 -0.85 -0.81 16.76
C ARG A 181 0.25 0.24 16.86
N THR A 182 0.24 1.02 17.93
CA THR A 182 1.25 2.05 18.20
C THR A 182 2.67 1.50 18.12
N ARG A 183 2.88 0.30 18.66
CA ARG A 183 4.19 -0.37 18.63
C ARG A 183 4.66 -0.65 17.20
N GLU A 184 3.78 -1.19 16.35
CA GLU A 184 4.13 -1.50 14.96
C GLU A 184 4.50 -0.25 14.17
N GLY A 185 3.74 0.84 14.36
CA GLY A 185 4.04 2.12 13.72
C GLY A 185 5.39 2.71 14.15
N ASN A 186 5.71 2.59 15.44
CA ASN A 186 6.99 3.04 15.97
C ASN A 186 8.15 2.19 15.45
N ASP A 187 7.98 0.87 15.42
CA ASP A 187 8.98 -0.05 14.90
C ASP A 187 9.27 0.24 13.41
N PHE A 188 8.23 0.48 12.63
CA PHE A 188 8.35 0.82 11.21
C PHE A 188 9.13 2.13 11.01
N TYR A 189 8.87 3.14 11.83
CA TYR A 189 9.61 4.39 11.79
C TYR A 189 11.11 4.18 12.03
N HIS A 190 11.46 3.42 13.06
CA HIS A 190 12.85 3.14 13.38
C HIS A 190 13.54 2.28 12.32
N GLU A 191 12.84 1.30 11.75
CA GLU A 191 13.37 0.48 10.65
C GLU A 191 13.67 1.33 9.41
N MET A 192 12.79 2.28 9.08
CA MET A 192 13.04 3.20 7.95
C MET A 192 14.23 4.13 8.22
N LYS A 193 14.37 4.59 9.45
CA LYS A 193 15.50 5.42 9.85
C LYS A 193 16.82 4.66 9.73
N ASP A 194 16.85 3.43 10.23
CA ASP A 194 18.03 2.56 10.18
C ASP A 194 18.41 2.17 8.75
N SER A 195 17.43 2.07 7.87
CA SER A 195 17.62 1.73 6.45
C SER A 195 17.88 2.95 5.55
N ASN A 196 17.95 4.14 6.11
CA ASN A 196 18.22 5.40 5.40
C ASN A 196 17.18 5.77 4.33
N VAL A 197 15.93 5.39 4.53
CA VAL A 197 14.83 5.74 3.60
C VAL A 197 13.84 6.74 4.19
N LEU A 198 14.03 7.12 5.46
CA LEU A 198 13.08 7.97 6.18
C LEU A 198 12.84 9.33 5.51
N ASP A 199 13.88 9.95 4.96
CA ASP A 199 13.82 11.24 4.30
C ASP A 199 13.09 11.23 2.96
N LYS A 200 12.68 10.05 2.47
CA LYS A 200 11.94 9.86 1.21
C LYS A 200 10.46 9.59 1.41
N VAL A 201 9.98 9.56 2.65
CA VAL A 201 8.62 9.16 2.96
C VAL A 201 7.96 10.09 3.97
N ALA A 202 6.71 10.49 3.68
CA ALA A 202 5.85 11.17 4.64
C ALA A 202 4.91 10.13 5.26
N MET A 203 4.72 10.17 6.57
CA MET A 203 3.92 9.18 7.29
C MET A 203 2.76 9.83 8.02
N VAL A 204 1.59 9.22 7.91
CA VAL A 204 0.40 9.61 8.67
C VAL A 204 -0.16 8.38 9.37
N TYR A 205 -0.47 8.51 10.65
CA TYR A 205 -0.98 7.42 11.45
C TYR A 205 -2.34 7.75 12.07
N GLY A 206 -3.31 6.87 11.86
CA GLY A 206 -4.56 6.78 12.60
C GLY A 206 -4.57 5.44 13.31
N GLN A 207 -4.08 5.41 14.55
CA GLN A 207 -3.78 4.18 15.27
C GLN A 207 -5.03 3.50 15.84
N MET A 208 -4.87 2.25 16.24
CA MET A 208 -5.96 1.40 16.73
C MET A 208 -6.69 2.00 17.95
N ASN A 209 -5.98 2.73 18.79
CA ASN A 209 -6.53 3.35 20.00
C ASN A 209 -7.20 4.69 19.76
N GLU A 210 -7.11 5.22 18.55
CA GLU A 210 -7.76 6.49 18.19
C GLU A 210 -9.22 6.27 17.78
N PRO A 211 -10.08 7.31 17.89
CA PRO A 211 -11.48 7.21 17.49
C PRO A 211 -11.67 6.79 16.04
N PRO A 212 -12.86 6.26 15.66
CA PRO A 212 -13.10 5.79 14.31
C PRO A 212 -13.00 6.89 13.23
N GLY A 213 -13.26 8.14 13.58
CA GLY A 213 -13.07 9.27 12.66
C GLY A 213 -11.62 9.42 12.21
N ASN A 214 -10.68 9.29 13.14
CA ASN A 214 -9.25 9.36 12.86
C ASN A 214 -8.83 8.23 11.90
N ARG A 215 -9.25 7.01 12.18
CA ARG A 215 -8.92 5.84 11.37
C ARG A 215 -9.58 5.89 9.99
N LEU A 216 -10.76 6.48 9.87
CA LEU A 216 -11.47 6.62 8.60
C LEU A 216 -10.82 7.67 7.69
N ARG A 217 -10.32 8.78 8.26
CA ARG A 217 -9.83 9.92 7.49
C ARG A 217 -8.31 9.93 7.25
N VAL A 218 -7.55 9.15 8.01
CA VAL A 218 -6.08 9.13 7.88
C VAL A 218 -5.61 8.73 6.49
N ALA A 219 -6.31 7.81 5.82
CA ALA A 219 -5.99 7.42 4.45
C ALA A 219 -6.16 8.60 3.49
N LEU A 220 -7.20 9.41 3.66
CA LEU A 220 -7.40 10.61 2.86
C LEU A 220 -6.33 11.67 3.13
N THR A 221 -5.88 11.78 4.38
CA THR A 221 -4.77 12.68 4.74
C THR A 221 -3.50 12.30 3.98
N GLY A 222 -3.13 11.03 4.01
CA GLY A 222 -1.97 10.52 3.27
C GLY A 222 -2.12 10.71 1.77
N LEU A 223 -3.28 10.40 1.23
CA LEU A 223 -3.57 10.57 -0.20
C LEU A 223 -3.44 12.02 -0.64
N THR A 224 -3.88 12.97 0.19
CA THR A 224 -3.77 14.40 -0.08
C THR A 224 -2.32 14.83 -0.18
N MET A 225 -1.45 14.33 0.69
CA MET A 225 -0.01 14.57 0.61
C MET A 225 0.59 13.97 -0.67
N ALA A 226 0.18 12.76 -1.04
CA ALA A 226 0.61 12.11 -2.27
C ALA A 226 0.18 12.89 -3.51
N GLU A 227 -1.04 13.41 -3.52
CA GLU A 227 -1.55 14.25 -4.61
C GLU A 227 -0.74 15.52 -4.80
N SER A 228 -0.28 16.13 -3.72
CA SER A 228 0.57 17.32 -3.77
C SER A 228 1.89 17.02 -4.50
N PHE A 229 2.53 15.90 -4.17
CA PHE A 229 3.77 15.49 -4.84
C PHE A 229 3.54 15.12 -6.30
N ARG A 230 2.43 14.43 -6.60
CA ARG A 230 2.05 14.10 -7.98
C ARG A 230 1.91 15.36 -8.84
N ASP A 231 1.24 16.38 -8.30
CA ASP A 231 0.99 17.64 -9.02
C ASP A 231 2.27 18.43 -9.26
N GLU A 232 3.34 18.15 -8.49
CA GLU A 232 4.69 18.69 -8.73
C GLU A 232 5.45 17.92 -9.81
N GLY A 233 4.85 16.91 -10.42
CA GLY A 233 5.48 16.10 -11.49
C GLY A 233 6.23 14.88 -10.99
N ARG A 234 6.00 14.44 -9.75
CA ARG A 234 6.66 13.27 -9.16
C ARG A 234 5.91 11.99 -9.40
N ASP A 235 6.65 10.89 -9.44
CA ASP A 235 6.10 9.55 -9.31
C ASP A 235 6.03 9.22 -7.82
N VAL A 236 4.83 8.96 -7.31
CA VAL A 236 4.59 8.77 -5.88
C VAL A 236 4.13 7.35 -5.61
N LEU A 237 4.72 6.71 -4.60
CA LEU A 237 4.17 5.50 -4.02
C LEU A 237 3.30 5.87 -2.83
N PHE A 238 2.09 5.36 -2.80
CA PHE A 238 1.17 5.55 -1.69
C PHE A 238 0.87 4.20 -1.04
N PHE A 239 1.31 4.05 0.21
CA PHE A 239 1.11 2.83 0.99
C PHE A 239 -0.07 3.00 1.93
N VAL A 240 -0.95 2.02 1.96
CA VAL A 240 -2.05 1.95 2.93
C VAL A 240 -1.94 0.63 3.70
N ASP A 241 -1.70 0.70 4.95
CA ASP A 241 -1.61 -0.49 5.80
C ASP A 241 -2.57 -0.35 6.99
N ASN A 242 -3.72 -0.97 6.96
CA ASN A 242 -4.21 -1.78 5.85
C ASN A 242 -5.59 -1.27 5.43
N ILE A 243 -5.97 -1.56 4.22
CA ILE A 243 -7.23 -1.09 3.64
C ILE A 243 -8.47 -1.69 4.31
N TYR A 244 -8.36 -2.90 4.87
CA TYR A 244 -9.46 -3.52 5.62
C TYR A 244 -9.88 -2.68 6.82
N ARG A 245 -8.93 -2.10 7.54
CA ARG A 245 -9.22 -1.26 8.71
C ARG A 245 -9.85 0.07 8.32
N TYR A 246 -9.56 0.56 7.12
CA TYR A 246 -10.29 1.70 6.56
C TYR A 246 -11.77 1.35 6.40
N THR A 247 -12.11 0.19 5.86
CA THR A 247 -13.51 -0.25 5.72
C THR A 247 -14.17 -0.47 7.08
N LEU A 248 -13.46 -1.02 8.06
CA LEU A 248 -13.99 -1.21 9.42
C LEU A 248 -14.27 0.12 10.12
N ALA A 249 -13.40 1.11 9.98
CA ALA A 249 -13.64 2.44 10.53
C ALA A 249 -14.90 3.07 9.93
N GLY A 250 -15.11 2.88 8.63
CA GLY A 250 -16.34 3.28 7.96
C GLY A 250 -17.58 2.57 8.50
N THR A 251 -17.47 1.28 8.83
CA THR A 251 -18.55 0.50 9.46
C THR A 251 -18.91 1.06 10.83
N GLU A 252 -17.91 1.34 11.64
CA GLU A 252 -18.12 1.93 12.97
C GLU A 252 -18.79 3.29 12.90
N VAL A 253 -18.33 4.16 12.02
CA VAL A 253 -18.94 5.50 11.81
C VAL A 253 -20.36 5.36 11.31
N SER A 254 -20.63 4.49 10.36
CA SER A 254 -21.97 4.26 9.81
C SER A 254 -22.96 3.81 10.89
N ALA A 255 -22.53 2.89 11.75
CA ALA A 255 -23.35 2.42 12.88
C ALA A 255 -23.66 3.57 13.86
N LEU A 256 -22.66 4.38 14.17
CA LEU A 256 -22.82 5.54 15.06
C LEU A 256 -23.73 6.62 14.46
N LEU A 257 -23.76 6.75 13.13
CA LEU A 257 -24.66 7.67 12.43
C LEU A 257 -26.08 7.11 12.28
N GLY A 258 -26.34 5.89 12.76
CA GLY A 258 -27.67 5.28 12.72
C GLY A 258 -28.08 4.76 11.35
N ARG A 259 -27.14 4.51 10.45
CA ARG A 259 -27.45 3.92 9.13
C ARG A 259 -27.77 2.45 9.27
N MET A 260 -28.74 1.96 8.49
CA MET A 260 -29.07 0.53 8.47
C MET A 260 -27.93 -0.27 7.83
N PRO A 261 -27.42 -1.30 8.53
CA PRO A 261 -26.32 -2.10 7.95
C PRO A 261 -26.77 -2.90 6.73
N SER A 262 -25.86 -3.10 5.80
CA SER A 262 -26.04 -3.98 4.66
C SER A 262 -25.72 -5.43 5.00
N ALA A 263 -25.58 -6.29 4.00
CA ALA A 263 -25.21 -7.68 4.20
C ALA A 263 -23.93 -7.84 5.03
N VAL A 264 -23.89 -8.82 5.93
CA VAL A 264 -22.75 -9.15 6.80
C VAL A 264 -22.39 -8.00 7.78
N GLY A 265 -23.28 -7.01 7.94
CA GLY A 265 -23.10 -5.93 8.90
C GLY A 265 -22.27 -4.74 8.44
N TYR A 266 -21.80 -4.73 7.20
CA TYR A 266 -21.06 -3.60 6.66
C TYR A 266 -21.96 -2.41 6.37
N GLN A 267 -21.36 -1.22 6.24
CA GLN A 267 -22.05 0.01 5.90
C GLN A 267 -22.66 -0.07 4.49
N PRO A 268 -23.85 0.57 4.28
CA PRO A 268 -24.46 0.59 2.95
C PRO A 268 -23.65 1.42 1.94
N THR A 269 -22.77 2.29 2.44
CA THR A 269 -21.90 3.17 1.65
C THR A 269 -20.52 2.60 1.37
N LEU A 270 -20.30 1.30 1.62
CA LEU A 270 -18.97 0.67 1.48
C LEU A 270 -18.35 0.89 0.10
N ALA A 271 -19.09 0.59 -0.95
CA ALA A 271 -18.60 0.73 -2.32
C ALA A 271 -18.28 2.19 -2.67
N GLU A 272 -19.11 3.12 -2.20
CA GLU A 272 -18.93 4.55 -2.43
C GLU A 272 -17.70 5.08 -1.68
N GLU A 273 -17.52 4.71 -0.42
CA GLU A 273 -16.35 5.10 0.38
C GLU A 273 -15.07 4.57 -0.24
N MET A 274 -15.08 3.32 -0.68
CA MET A 274 -13.92 2.73 -1.36
C MET A 274 -13.65 3.44 -2.68
N GLY A 275 -14.68 3.73 -3.46
CA GLY A 275 -14.57 4.44 -4.73
C GLY A 275 -13.99 5.85 -4.58
N VAL A 276 -14.42 6.59 -3.57
CA VAL A 276 -13.91 7.93 -3.29
C VAL A 276 -12.41 7.92 -3.02
N LEU A 277 -11.93 6.93 -2.27
CA LEU A 277 -10.48 6.76 -2.02
C LEU A 277 -9.74 6.31 -3.27
N GLN A 278 -10.23 5.24 -3.92
CA GLN A 278 -9.49 4.55 -4.99
C GLN A 278 -9.42 5.37 -6.29
N GLU A 279 -10.46 6.08 -6.65
CA GLU A 279 -10.49 6.83 -7.91
C GLU A 279 -9.54 8.05 -7.93
N ARG A 280 -9.13 8.52 -6.76
CA ARG A 280 -8.11 9.57 -6.65
C ARG A 280 -6.70 9.05 -6.89
N ILE A 281 -6.50 7.75 -6.76
CA ILE A 281 -5.21 7.09 -6.95
C ILE A 281 -5.04 6.78 -8.42
N THR A 282 -4.33 7.66 -9.14
CA THR A 282 -4.23 7.54 -10.59
C THR A 282 -3.02 8.29 -11.13
N SER A 283 -2.70 8.03 -12.39
CA SER A 283 -1.69 8.75 -13.15
C SER A 283 -2.34 9.91 -13.89
N THR A 284 -1.74 11.09 -13.75
CA THR A 284 -2.14 12.28 -14.51
C THR A 284 -1.08 12.62 -15.54
N LYS A 285 -1.34 13.64 -16.35
CA LYS A 285 -0.35 14.15 -17.33
C LYS A 285 0.89 14.74 -16.69
N THR A 286 0.82 15.13 -15.40
CA THR A 286 1.94 15.74 -14.68
C THR A 286 2.76 14.73 -13.86
N GLY A 287 2.11 13.77 -13.22
CA GLY A 287 2.78 12.80 -12.36
C GLY A 287 1.91 11.58 -12.11
N SER A 288 2.33 10.72 -11.19
CA SER A 288 1.60 9.50 -10.90
C SER A 288 1.52 9.20 -9.41
N ILE A 289 0.43 8.54 -8.98
CA ILE A 289 0.32 7.90 -7.69
C ILE A 289 0.07 6.42 -7.95
N THR A 290 1.00 5.58 -7.51
CA THR A 290 0.85 4.12 -7.54
C THR A 290 0.64 3.66 -6.10
N SER A 291 -0.46 2.97 -5.82
CA SER A 291 -0.75 2.53 -4.46
C SER A 291 -0.34 1.09 -4.22
N ILE A 292 0.15 0.85 -3.00
CA ILE A 292 0.37 -0.48 -2.47
C ILE A 292 -0.45 -0.59 -1.21
N GLN A 293 -1.49 -1.42 -1.26
CA GLN A 293 -2.48 -1.54 -0.20
C GLN A 293 -2.35 -2.91 0.44
N ALA A 294 -1.99 -2.95 1.71
CA ALA A 294 -2.01 -4.19 2.46
C ALA A 294 -3.46 -4.61 2.63
N VAL A 295 -3.78 -5.82 2.20
CA VAL A 295 -5.15 -6.36 2.24
C VAL A 295 -5.20 -7.50 3.23
N TYR A 296 -6.14 -7.42 4.16
CA TYR A 296 -6.48 -8.51 5.07
C TYR A 296 -7.79 -9.15 4.61
N VAL A 297 -7.81 -10.47 4.58
CA VAL A 297 -9.00 -11.23 4.18
C VAL A 297 -9.55 -11.95 5.41
N PRO A 298 -10.69 -11.48 5.98
CA PRO A 298 -11.27 -12.12 7.17
C PRO A 298 -11.60 -13.58 6.93
N ALA A 299 -11.12 -14.46 7.82
CA ALA A 299 -11.36 -15.92 7.76
C ALA A 299 -11.02 -16.55 6.39
N ASP A 300 -10.09 -15.95 5.65
CA ASP A 300 -9.70 -16.37 4.29
C ASP A 300 -10.88 -16.40 3.29
N ASP A 301 -11.93 -15.65 3.59
CA ASP A 301 -13.13 -15.56 2.74
C ASP A 301 -13.03 -14.39 1.76
N LEU A 302 -12.68 -14.70 0.52
CA LEU A 302 -12.57 -13.71 -0.56
C LEU A 302 -13.92 -13.13 -0.99
N THR A 303 -15.03 -13.75 -0.55
CA THR A 303 -16.39 -13.26 -0.85
C THR A 303 -16.90 -12.26 0.17
N ASP A 304 -16.16 -12.04 1.28
CA ASP A 304 -16.46 -11.01 2.25
C ASP A 304 -16.53 -9.65 1.54
N PRO A 305 -17.53 -8.80 1.85
CA PRO A 305 -17.72 -7.54 1.13
C PRO A 305 -16.52 -6.60 1.13
N SER A 306 -15.71 -6.56 2.18
CA SER A 306 -14.54 -5.68 2.24
C SER A 306 -13.47 -6.08 1.23
N PRO A 307 -12.91 -7.30 1.25
CA PRO A 307 -11.94 -7.69 0.23
C PRO A 307 -12.54 -7.72 -1.18
N ALA A 308 -13.80 -8.17 -1.35
CA ALA A 308 -14.45 -8.20 -2.64
C ALA A 308 -14.55 -6.80 -3.29
N THR A 309 -14.91 -5.79 -2.50
CA THR A 309 -14.98 -4.39 -2.98
C THR A 309 -13.58 -3.86 -3.30
N THR A 310 -12.59 -4.19 -2.48
CA THR A 310 -11.20 -3.79 -2.71
C THR A 310 -10.64 -4.41 -4.00
N PHE A 311 -10.87 -5.71 -4.23
CA PHE A 311 -10.38 -6.41 -5.42
C PHE A 311 -10.89 -5.81 -6.72
N ALA A 312 -12.09 -5.24 -6.73
CA ALA A 312 -12.65 -4.59 -7.92
C ALA A 312 -11.78 -3.43 -8.41
N HIS A 313 -10.99 -2.82 -7.54
CA HIS A 313 -10.12 -1.69 -7.86
C HIS A 313 -8.66 -2.07 -8.12
N LEU A 314 -8.25 -3.29 -7.78
CA LEU A 314 -6.84 -3.67 -7.88
C LEU A 314 -6.43 -4.03 -9.31
N ASP A 315 -5.28 -3.54 -9.73
CA ASP A 315 -4.66 -3.85 -11.02
C ASP A 315 -3.64 -4.99 -10.91
N ALA A 316 -3.03 -5.14 -9.76
CA ALA A 316 -2.04 -6.19 -9.50
C ALA A 316 -2.17 -6.70 -8.07
N THR A 317 -1.75 -7.93 -7.86
CA THR A 317 -1.76 -8.59 -6.56
C THR A 317 -0.42 -9.24 -6.31
N VAL A 318 0.24 -8.85 -5.22
CA VAL A 318 1.49 -9.44 -4.76
C VAL A 318 1.18 -10.29 -3.53
N VAL A 319 1.43 -11.59 -3.63
CA VAL A 319 1.17 -12.53 -2.53
C VAL A 319 2.50 -12.95 -1.93
N LEU A 320 2.70 -12.65 -0.65
CA LEU A 320 3.87 -13.10 0.12
C LEU A 320 3.52 -14.43 0.78
N SER A 321 4.37 -15.44 0.57
CA SER A 321 4.14 -16.81 1.00
C SER A 321 5.07 -17.25 2.12
N ARG A 322 4.52 -17.84 3.17
CA ARG A 322 5.31 -18.44 4.25
C ARG A 322 6.12 -19.64 3.78
N ASP A 323 5.56 -20.41 2.85
CA ASP A 323 6.24 -21.59 2.32
C ASP A 323 7.52 -21.19 1.56
N ILE A 324 7.45 -20.11 0.81
CA ILE A 324 8.62 -19.58 0.10
C ILE A 324 9.62 -18.97 1.07
N ALA A 325 9.16 -18.25 2.09
CA ALA A 325 10.02 -17.73 3.16
C ALA A 325 10.72 -18.86 3.92
N ALA A 326 10.03 -19.97 4.15
CA ALA A 326 10.59 -21.14 4.82
C ALA A 326 11.73 -21.79 4.01
N LEU A 327 11.71 -21.63 2.69
CA LEU A 327 12.81 -22.08 1.81
C LEU A 327 14.00 -21.11 1.80
N GLY A 328 13.90 -19.99 2.53
CA GLY A 328 14.94 -18.97 2.55
C GLY A 328 14.96 -18.07 1.32
N ILE A 329 13.91 -18.08 0.52
CA ILE A 329 13.81 -17.28 -0.70
C ILE A 329 13.16 -15.93 -0.34
N TYR A 330 13.92 -14.85 -0.48
CA TYR A 330 13.47 -13.49 -0.23
C TYR A 330 13.75 -12.59 -1.44
N PRO A 331 12.83 -11.73 -1.87
CA PRO A 331 11.47 -11.55 -1.32
C PRO A 331 10.60 -12.81 -1.49
N ALA A 332 9.77 -13.08 -0.49
CA ALA A 332 8.95 -14.30 -0.46
C ALA A 332 7.67 -14.18 -1.31
N VAL A 333 7.78 -13.56 -2.46
CA VAL A 333 6.66 -13.38 -3.39
C VAL A 333 6.34 -14.71 -4.08
N ASP A 334 5.09 -15.12 -4.02
CA ASP A 334 4.63 -16.33 -4.70
C ASP A 334 4.37 -16.03 -6.19
N PRO A 335 5.20 -16.54 -7.09
CA PRO A 335 5.06 -16.24 -8.52
C PRO A 335 3.85 -16.89 -9.18
N LEU A 336 3.25 -17.90 -8.54
CA LEU A 336 2.07 -18.58 -9.07
C LEU A 336 0.76 -17.93 -8.61
N SER A 337 0.76 -17.35 -7.41
CA SER A 337 -0.44 -16.69 -6.85
C SER A 337 -0.48 -15.18 -7.12
N SER A 338 0.65 -14.56 -7.42
CA SER A 338 0.73 -13.14 -7.73
C SER A 338 0.32 -12.88 -9.18
N THR A 339 -0.46 -11.84 -9.39
CA THR A 339 -1.03 -11.53 -10.71
C THR A 339 -0.93 -10.04 -11.03
N SER A 340 -1.02 -9.70 -12.31
CA SER A 340 -1.13 -8.32 -12.77
C SER A 340 -1.90 -8.27 -14.08
N ARG A 341 -2.79 -7.29 -14.19
CA ARG A 341 -3.48 -7.00 -15.46
C ARG A 341 -2.52 -6.51 -16.53
N GLN A 342 -1.35 -6.01 -16.11
CA GLN A 342 -0.33 -5.51 -17.02
C GLN A 342 0.48 -6.64 -17.66
N LEU A 343 0.38 -7.87 -17.16
CA LEU A 343 1.03 -9.03 -17.76
C LEU A 343 0.23 -9.53 -18.96
N ASP A 344 0.31 -8.77 -20.04
CA ASP A 344 -0.38 -8.98 -21.31
C ASP A 344 0.59 -8.66 -22.43
N PRO A 345 0.65 -9.46 -23.50
CA PRO A 345 1.58 -9.22 -24.62
C PRO A 345 1.48 -7.83 -25.23
N GLN A 346 0.28 -7.23 -25.20
CA GLN A 346 0.06 -5.90 -25.76
C GLN A 346 0.61 -4.78 -24.86
N VAL A 347 0.85 -5.05 -23.58
CA VAL A 347 1.37 -4.08 -22.61
C VAL A 347 2.87 -4.26 -22.40
N VAL A 348 3.30 -5.46 -22.07
CA VAL A 348 4.71 -5.76 -21.72
C VAL A 348 5.54 -6.22 -22.90
N GLY A 349 4.91 -6.58 -24.00
CA GLY A 349 5.56 -7.17 -25.18
C GLY A 349 5.62 -8.69 -25.10
N ASP A 350 5.87 -9.32 -26.26
CA ASP A 350 5.85 -10.78 -26.40
C ASP A 350 6.96 -11.45 -25.58
N GLU A 351 8.17 -10.91 -25.59
CA GLU A 351 9.30 -11.49 -24.86
C GLU A 351 9.02 -11.58 -23.35
N HIS A 352 8.62 -10.48 -22.74
CA HIS A 352 8.33 -10.44 -21.31
C HIS A 352 7.20 -11.42 -20.97
N TYR A 353 6.13 -11.38 -21.73
CA TYR A 353 4.97 -12.25 -21.48
C TYR A 353 5.34 -13.73 -21.56
N TYR A 354 6.05 -14.15 -22.60
CA TYR A 354 6.42 -15.55 -22.76
C TYR A 354 7.45 -16.02 -21.75
N VAL A 355 8.39 -15.17 -21.34
CA VAL A 355 9.34 -15.49 -20.26
C VAL A 355 8.60 -15.66 -18.94
N ALA A 356 7.70 -14.76 -18.58
CA ALA A 356 6.91 -14.85 -17.35
C ALA A 356 6.04 -16.10 -17.33
N ARG A 357 5.36 -16.40 -18.43
CA ARG A 357 4.53 -17.60 -18.55
C ARG A 357 5.34 -18.88 -18.50
N GLY A 358 6.51 -18.88 -19.13
CA GLY A 358 7.45 -20.01 -19.08
C GLY A 358 7.94 -20.28 -17.66
N VAL A 359 8.26 -19.23 -16.92
CA VAL A 359 8.62 -19.34 -15.49
C VAL A 359 7.47 -19.94 -14.68
N GLN A 360 6.28 -19.40 -14.85
CA GLN A 360 5.10 -19.89 -14.13
C GLN A 360 4.77 -21.35 -14.46
N GLN A 361 4.82 -21.73 -15.74
CA GLN A 361 4.57 -23.10 -16.18
C GLN A 361 5.60 -24.08 -15.62
N THR A 362 6.87 -23.71 -15.62
CA THR A 362 7.94 -24.53 -15.08
C THR A 362 7.77 -24.73 -13.57
N LEU A 363 7.45 -23.68 -12.84
CA LEU A 363 7.21 -23.74 -11.40
C LEU A 363 5.95 -24.55 -11.08
N GLN A 364 4.90 -24.40 -11.86
CA GLN A 364 3.65 -25.17 -11.69
C GLN A 364 3.90 -26.67 -11.92
N LYS A 365 4.64 -27.03 -12.95
CA LYS A 365 5.02 -28.41 -13.22
C LYS A 365 5.85 -28.99 -12.09
N TYR A 366 6.79 -28.21 -11.57
CA TYR A 366 7.60 -28.61 -10.41
C TYR A 366 6.72 -28.89 -9.20
N LYS A 367 5.75 -28.01 -8.93
CA LYS A 367 4.82 -28.19 -7.81
C LYS A 367 4.01 -29.49 -7.94
N GLU A 368 3.55 -29.82 -9.13
CA GLU A 368 2.86 -31.09 -9.42
C GLU A 368 3.76 -32.31 -9.21
N LEU A 369 5.05 -32.20 -9.55
CA LEU A 369 6.02 -33.27 -9.39
C LEU A 369 6.52 -33.45 -7.95
N GLN A 370 6.36 -32.46 -7.09
CA GLN A 370 6.83 -32.54 -5.71
C GLN A 370 6.21 -33.67 -4.91
N ASP A 371 4.94 -33.96 -5.12
CA ASP A 371 4.26 -35.08 -4.45
C ASP A 371 4.88 -36.43 -4.87
N ILE A 372 5.17 -36.57 -6.14
CA ILE A 372 5.83 -37.76 -6.70
C ILE A 372 7.25 -37.90 -6.13
N ILE A 373 7.98 -36.79 -6.07
CA ILE A 373 9.36 -36.77 -5.52
C ILE A 373 9.36 -37.17 -4.04
N ALA A 374 8.38 -36.68 -3.26
CA ALA A 374 8.29 -36.99 -1.84
C ALA A 374 7.97 -38.46 -1.57
N ILE A 375 7.21 -39.14 -2.43
CA ILE A 375 6.79 -40.52 -2.26
C ILE A 375 7.79 -41.51 -2.90
N LEU A 376 8.21 -41.23 -4.14
CA LEU A 376 8.99 -42.16 -4.96
C LEU A 376 10.45 -41.77 -5.15
N GLY A 377 10.80 -40.54 -4.82
CA GLY A 377 12.16 -40.03 -5.03
C GLY A 377 12.41 -39.49 -6.44
N MET A 378 13.50 -38.76 -6.59
CA MET A 378 13.91 -38.15 -7.86
C MET A 378 14.20 -39.16 -8.98
N ASP A 379 14.72 -40.32 -8.60
CA ASP A 379 15.16 -41.33 -9.57
C ASP A 379 14.01 -41.93 -10.40
N GLU A 380 12.78 -41.86 -9.88
CA GLU A 380 11.57 -42.37 -10.56
C GLU A 380 11.05 -41.41 -11.64
N LEU A 381 11.60 -40.19 -11.73
CA LEU A 381 11.17 -39.22 -12.73
C LEU A 381 11.76 -39.54 -14.10
N SER A 382 11.03 -39.19 -15.17
CA SER A 382 11.57 -39.24 -16.53
C SER A 382 12.73 -38.24 -16.67
N PRO A 383 13.64 -38.45 -17.65
CA PRO A 383 14.71 -37.47 -17.90
C PRO A 383 14.17 -36.07 -18.19
N GLU A 384 13.04 -35.96 -18.85
CA GLU A 384 12.38 -34.69 -19.12
C GLU A 384 11.91 -34.00 -17.85
N ASP A 385 11.30 -34.75 -16.92
CA ASP A 385 10.84 -34.24 -15.64
C ASP A 385 12.00 -33.86 -14.73
N LYS A 386 13.09 -34.62 -14.75
CA LYS A 386 14.33 -34.27 -14.02
C LYS A 386 14.90 -32.94 -14.49
N LEU A 387 14.90 -32.68 -15.80
CA LEU A 387 15.35 -31.43 -16.37
C LEU A 387 14.47 -30.28 -15.95
N THR A 388 13.14 -30.48 -15.98
CA THR A 388 12.17 -29.48 -15.51
C THR A 388 12.40 -29.13 -14.04
N VAL A 389 12.59 -30.11 -13.18
CA VAL A 389 12.88 -29.92 -11.76
C VAL A 389 14.17 -29.13 -11.57
N SER A 390 15.23 -29.46 -12.28
CA SER A 390 16.52 -28.76 -12.22
C SER A 390 16.37 -27.28 -12.57
N ARG A 391 15.69 -26.99 -13.68
CA ARG A 391 15.44 -25.63 -14.12
C ARG A 391 14.52 -24.87 -13.15
N ALA A 392 13.48 -25.52 -12.65
CA ALA A 392 12.55 -24.91 -11.69
C ALA A 392 13.26 -24.50 -10.40
N ARG A 393 14.16 -25.33 -9.90
CA ARG A 393 14.95 -25.02 -8.70
C ARG A 393 15.87 -23.83 -8.92
N LYS A 394 16.51 -23.74 -10.10
CA LYS A 394 17.30 -22.56 -10.48
C LYS A 394 16.45 -21.31 -10.56
N ILE A 395 15.25 -21.41 -11.14
CA ILE A 395 14.28 -20.31 -11.21
C ILE A 395 13.88 -19.83 -9.82
N GLN A 396 13.54 -20.75 -8.91
CA GLN A 396 13.20 -20.38 -7.52
C GLN A 396 14.34 -19.62 -6.85
N ARG A 397 15.56 -20.09 -6.97
CA ARG A 397 16.73 -19.43 -6.40
C ARG A 397 16.95 -18.05 -7.03
N PHE A 398 16.79 -17.94 -8.34
CA PHE A 398 17.00 -16.70 -9.06
C PHE A 398 15.91 -15.66 -8.82
N LEU A 399 14.74 -16.06 -8.36
CA LEU A 399 13.68 -15.13 -7.93
C LEU A 399 14.08 -14.38 -6.65
N SER A 400 15.02 -14.91 -5.87
CA SER A 400 15.57 -14.23 -4.71
C SER A 400 16.55 -13.13 -5.14
N GLN A 401 16.65 -12.08 -4.33
CA GLN A 401 17.66 -11.04 -4.53
C GLN A 401 17.95 -10.31 -3.22
N PRO A 402 19.16 -9.79 -3.05
CA PRO A 402 19.48 -9.00 -1.86
C PRO A 402 18.87 -7.60 -1.97
N PHE A 403 18.32 -7.12 -0.86
CA PHE A 403 17.73 -5.80 -0.76
C PHE A 403 18.69 -4.79 -0.14
N HIS A 404 18.64 -3.54 -0.62
CA HIS A 404 19.44 -2.45 -0.06
C HIS A 404 19.08 -2.19 1.40
N VAL A 405 17.81 -2.27 1.75
CA VAL A 405 17.33 -2.02 3.11
C VAL A 405 17.68 -3.13 4.09
N ALA A 406 18.11 -4.28 3.59
CA ALA A 406 18.52 -5.43 4.41
C ALA A 406 20.05 -5.58 4.53
N GLU A 407 20.85 -4.72 3.91
CA GLU A 407 22.32 -4.80 3.93
C GLU A 407 22.88 -4.86 5.34
N VAL A 408 22.32 -4.10 6.27
CA VAL A 408 22.73 -4.04 7.68
C VAL A 408 22.58 -5.40 8.36
N PHE A 409 21.57 -6.17 7.97
CA PHE A 409 21.27 -7.48 8.58
C PHE A 409 21.95 -8.66 7.88
N THR A 410 22.08 -8.58 6.56
CA THR A 410 22.60 -9.70 5.75
C THR A 410 24.08 -9.59 5.45
N GLY A 411 24.64 -8.38 5.54
CA GLY A 411 26.03 -8.12 5.14
C GLY A 411 26.27 -8.18 3.63
N SER A 412 25.24 -8.40 2.83
CA SER A 412 25.31 -8.46 1.37
C SER A 412 24.82 -7.16 0.75
N PRO A 413 25.54 -6.58 -0.24
CA PRO A 413 25.07 -5.39 -0.94
C PRO A 413 23.73 -5.64 -1.65
N GLY A 414 22.79 -4.69 -1.52
CA GLY A 414 21.53 -4.76 -2.22
C GLY A 414 21.70 -4.56 -3.72
N LYS A 415 20.72 -5.06 -4.48
CA LYS A 415 20.73 -4.97 -5.95
C LYS A 415 19.39 -4.42 -6.46
N TYR A 416 19.50 -3.46 -7.35
CA TYR A 416 18.40 -3.05 -8.21
C TYR A 416 18.60 -3.76 -9.55
N VAL A 417 17.67 -4.59 -9.97
CA VAL A 417 17.80 -5.37 -11.19
C VAL A 417 16.90 -4.78 -12.28
N PRO A 418 17.47 -4.17 -13.34
CA PRO A 418 16.66 -3.67 -14.44
C PRO A 418 15.86 -4.80 -15.10
N LEU A 419 14.69 -4.48 -15.62
CA LEU A 419 13.80 -5.46 -16.26
C LEU A 419 14.50 -6.25 -17.37
N LYS A 420 15.34 -5.60 -18.17
CA LYS A 420 16.10 -6.26 -19.24
C LYS A 420 17.00 -7.38 -18.71
N GLU A 421 17.67 -7.13 -17.60
CA GLU A 421 18.53 -8.12 -16.95
C GLU A 421 17.71 -9.28 -16.36
N THR A 422 16.54 -8.97 -15.79
CA THR A 422 15.61 -9.98 -15.30
C THR A 422 15.15 -10.91 -16.43
N LEU A 423 14.71 -10.34 -17.55
CA LEU A 423 14.25 -11.11 -18.70
C LEU A 423 15.39 -11.95 -19.30
N LYS A 424 16.56 -11.37 -19.46
CA LYS A 424 17.74 -12.09 -19.97
C LYS A 424 18.08 -13.31 -19.12
N GLY A 425 18.10 -13.14 -17.81
CA GLY A 425 18.43 -14.22 -16.89
C GLY A 425 17.42 -15.36 -16.92
N PHE A 426 16.14 -15.05 -16.77
CA PHE A 426 15.09 -16.08 -16.77
C PHE A 426 14.95 -16.76 -18.12
N LYS A 427 15.06 -16.00 -19.22
CA LYS A 427 15.03 -16.57 -20.57
C LYS A 427 16.17 -17.58 -20.77
N GLY A 428 17.36 -17.23 -20.32
CA GLY A 428 18.53 -18.14 -20.39
C GLY A 428 18.32 -19.42 -19.59
N ILE A 429 17.76 -19.33 -18.41
CA ILE A 429 17.45 -20.52 -17.58
C ILE A 429 16.41 -21.39 -18.29
N LEU A 430 15.35 -20.80 -18.84
CA LEU A 430 14.30 -21.54 -19.54
C LEU A 430 14.82 -22.21 -20.82
N ASN A 431 15.74 -21.58 -21.52
CA ASN A 431 16.32 -22.12 -22.75
C ASN A 431 17.42 -23.18 -22.51
N GLY A 432 17.80 -23.37 -21.27
CA GLY A 432 18.82 -24.36 -20.92
C GLY A 432 20.26 -23.86 -21.01
N ASP A 433 20.50 -22.57 -21.22
CA ASP A 433 21.83 -21.99 -21.36
C ASP A 433 22.69 -22.17 -20.11
N TYR A 434 22.06 -22.37 -18.96
CA TYR A 434 22.71 -22.48 -17.65
C TYR A 434 22.47 -23.83 -16.97
N ASP A 435 22.05 -24.85 -17.72
CA ASP A 435 21.77 -26.19 -17.17
C ASP A 435 23.00 -26.81 -16.50
N HIS A 436 24.20 -26.46 -16.91
CA HIS A 436 25.46 -26.95 -16.37
C HIS A 436 25.89 -26.31 -15.04
N LEU A 437 25.21 -25.22 -14.63
CA LEU A 437 25.57 -24.50 -13.42
C LEU A 437 24.84 -25.07 -12.19
N PRO A 438 25.44 -24.99 -10.99
CA PRO A 438 24.79 -25.41 -9.77
C PRO A 438 23.66 -24.43 -9.37
N GLU A 439 22.60 -24.94 -8.77
CA GLU A 439 21.46 -24.12 -8.38
C GLU A 439 21.81 -23.02 -7.37
N GLN A 440 22.80 -23.26 -6.51
CA GLN A 440 23.23 -22.28 -5.50
C GLN A 440 23.84 -21.02 -6.11
N ALA A 441 24.34 -21.08 -7.35
CA ALA A 441 24.86 -19.91 -8.04
C ALA A 441 23.77 -18.85 -8.29
N PHE A 442 22.51 -19.26 -8.34
CA PHE A 442 21.37 -18.39 -8.60
C PHE A 442 20.74 -17.81 -7.32
N TYR A 443 21.24 -18.22 -6.16
CA TYR A 443 20.65 -17.81 -4.87
C TYR A 443 21.17 -16.45 -4.43
N MET A 444 20.25 -15.53 -4.11
CA MET A 444 20.53 -14.19 -3.58
C MET A 444 21.54 -13.42 -4.44
N VAL A 445 21.28 -13.36 -5.72
CA VAL A 445 22.06 -12.59 -6.69
C VAL A 445 21.16 -11.56 -7.38
N GLY A 446 21.76 -10.58 -8.01
CA GLY A 446 21.06 -9.62 -8.83
C GLY A 446 20.74 -10.18 -10.22
N GLY A 447 21.50 -9.78 -11.24
CA GLY A 447 21.35 -10.30 -12.60
C GLY A 447 22.08 -11.62 -12.83
N ILE A 448 21.94 -12.15 -14.04
CA ILE A 448 22.55 -13.43 -14.42
C ILE A 448 24.09 -13.38 -14.42
N GLU A 449 24.68 -12.22 -14.70
CA GLU A 449 26.13 -12.05 -14.69
C GLU A 449 26.72 -12.34 -13.30
N GLU A 450 26.01 -11.92 -12.25
CA GLU A 450 26.40 -12.18 -10.87
C GLU A 450 26.29 -13.67 -10.52
N ALA A 451 25.28 -14.35 -11.08
CA ALA A 451 25.15 -15.80 -10.93
C ALA A 451 26.32 -16.55 -11.59
N LEU A 452 26.73 -16.11 -12.77
CA LEU A 452 27.87 -16.69 -13.49
C LEU A 452 29.17 -16.52 -12.70
N GLU A 453 29.39 -15.34 -12.12
CA GLU A 453 30.56 -15.09 -11.26
C GLU A 453 30.54 -15.95 -10.00
N LYS A 454 29.38 -16.07 -9.36
CA LYS A 454 29.21 -16.90 -8.17
C LYS A 454 29.46 -18.39 -8.49
N ALA A 455 29.04 -18.86 -9.66
CA ALA A 455 29.29 -20.24 -10.09
C ALA A 455 30.76 -20.57 -10.14
N LYS A 456 31.61 -19.63 -10.56
CA LYS A 456 33.08 -19.81 -10.59
C LYS A 456 33.65 -20.02 -9.20
N THR A 457 33.08 -19.38 -8.18
CA THR A 457 33.55 -19.50 -6.78
C THR A 457 33.11 -20.81 -6.11
N LEU A 458 32.07 -21.46 -6.67
CA LEU A 458 31.53 -22.71 -6.12
C LEU A 458 32.16 -23.98 -6.69
N GLN A 459 33.04 -23.83 -7.67
CA GLN A 459 33.78 -24.95 -8.27
C GLN A 459 35.04 -25.30 -7.49
#